data_cde47101695c549ba2e25e946211f31c
#
_entry.id   cde47101695c549ba2e25e946211f31c
#
_cell.length_a   1.000
_cell.length_b   1.000
_cell.length_c   1.000
_cell.angle_alpha   90.00
_cell.angle_beta   90.00
_cell.angle_gamma   90.00
#
_symmetry.space_group_name_H-M   'P 1'
#
loop_
_entity.id
_entity.type
_entity.pdbx_description
1 polymer ?
#
loop_
_entity_poly.entity_id
_entity_poly.type
_entity_poly.pdbx_seq_one_letter_code
_entity_poly.pdbx_strand_id
1 'polypeptide(L)'
;DLILQAGRVKQEAVRRVYAVPKSFAVYEGDKYITIQPYDGYRISFVSINPHPKLGTQYFDIELTEESFLKEIARARTVGFMHEIKQLQAMGLGLGGSIENVVIFDEDKVLTPMRFEDELIRHKILDVVGDLYLLGALKGHVIAVKSGHAFNSGLAKQIRAYQLKEEEK
;
A
#
# COMPACT_ATOMS: atom_id res chain seq x y z
N ASP A 1 11.30 1.17 15.90
CA ASP A 1 12.10 1.44 17.10
C ASP A 1 13.35 2.27 16.81
N LEU A 2 14.19 1.94 15.81
CA LEU A 2 15.43 2.69 15.49
C LEU A 2 15.17 4.18 15.16
N ILE A 3 14.11 4.48 14.40
CA ILE A 3 13.72 5.86 14.07
C ILE A 3 13.34 6.65 15.34
N LEU A 4 12.62 6.01 16.26
CA LEU A 4 12.25 6.63 17.53
C LEU A 4 13.47 6.84 18.45
N GLN A 5 14.42 5.90 18.45
CA GLN A 5 15.68 6.01 19.19
C GLN A 5 16.58 7.12 18.63
N ALA A 6 16.61 7.32 17.30
CA ALA A 6 17.35 8.40 16.65
C ALA A 6 16.79 9.79 16.99
N GLY A 7 15.53 9.86 17.42
CA GLY A 7 14.84 11.10 17.73
C GLY A 7 14.28 11.81 16.50
N ARG A 8 13.59 12.92 16.76
CA ARG A 8 12.97 13.76 15.71
C ARG A 8 13.51 15.19 15.83
N VAL A 9 13.91 15.75 14.70
CA VAL A 9 14.31 17.15 14.60
C VAL A 9 13.16 17.94 13.97
N LYS A 10 12.69 18.98 14.69
CA LYS A 10 11.66 19.88 14.18
C LYS A 10 12.26 20.74 13.07
N GLN A 11 11.65 20.72 11.89
CA GLN A 11 12.03 21.59 10.77
C GLN A 11 11.22 22.90 10.82
N GLU A 12 11.79 23.98 10.33
CA GLU A 12 11.07 25.28 10.20
C GLU A 12 10.03 25.23 9.07
N ALA A 13 10.32 24.48 8.00
CA ALA A 13 9.41 24.31 6.88
C ALA A 13 8.19 23.47 7.26
N VAL A 14 7.00 23.98 6.96
CA VAL A 14 5.73 23.27 7.15
C VAL A 14 5.50 22.35 5.95
N ARG A 15 5.20 21.07 6.23
CA ARG A 15 4.82 20.12 5.19
C ARG A 15 3.50 20.54 4.55
N ARG A 16 3.49 20.71 3.25
CA ARG A 16 2.24 20.91 2.50
C ARG A 16 1.47 19.61 2.43
N VAL A 17 0.17 19.66 2.71
CA VAL A 17 -0.76 18.54 2.56
C VAL A 17 -1.69 18.88 1.39
N TYR A 18 -1.72 18.01 0.39
CA TYR A 18 -2.62 18.17 -0.75
C TYR A 18 -3.97 17.54 -0.45
N ALA A 19 -5.00 18.36 -0.30
CA ALA A 19 -6.38 17.90 -0.22
C ALA A 19 -6.90 17.62 -1.64
N VAL A 20 -7.32 16.41 -1.90
CA VAL A 20 -7.84 16.01 -3.22
C VAL A 20 -9.14 16.75 -3.50
N PRO A 21 -9.22 17.60 -4.56
CA PRO A 21 -10.38 18.47 -4.78
C PRO A 21 -11.56 17.77 -5.45
N LYS A 22 -11.33 16.65 -6.11
CA LYS A 22 -12.32 15.84 -6.84
C LYS A 22 -11.87 14.39 -6.90
N SER A 23 -12.75 13.51 -7.36
CA SER A 23 -12.38 12.10 -7.54
C SER A 23 -11.46 11.89 -8.75
N PHE A 24 -10.48 10.99 -8.56
CA PHE A 24 -9.62 10.42 -9.61
C PHE A 24 -9.75 8.92 -9.57
N ALA A 25 -9.65 8.24 -10.71
CA ALA A 25 -9.77 6.79 -10.77
C ALA A 25 -8.93 6.18 -11.88
N VAL A 26 -8.39 5.00 -11.62
CA VAL A 26 -7.80 4.08 -12.60
C VAL A 26 -8.53 2.75 -12.48
N TYR A 27 -8.97 2.21 -13.60
CA TYR A 27 -9.69 0.94 -13.64
C TYR A 27 -9.36 0.15 -14.90
N GLU A 28 -9.41 -1.17 -14.78
CA GLU A 28 -9.27 -2.13 -15.86
C GLU A 28 -9.98 -3.43 -15.48
N GLY A 29 -11.06 -3.76 -16.19
CA GLY A 29 -11.91 -4.89 -15.84
C GLY A 29 -12.49 -4.77 -14.43
N ASP A 30 -12.18 -5.75 -13.57
CA ASP A 30 -12.63 -5.82 -12.17
C ASP A 30 -11.62 -5.23 -11.18
N LYS A 31 -10.55 -4.61 -11.66
CA LYS A 31 -9.51 -3.97 -10.86
C LYS A 31 -9.67 -2.47 -10.91
N TYR A 32 -9.61 -1.81 -9.78
CA TYR A 32 -9.61 -0.35 -9.74
C TYR A 32 -8.97 0.21 -8.48
N ILE A 33 -8.56 1.47 -8.59
CA ILE A 33 -8.24 2.33 -7.48
C ILE A 33 -8.83 3.72 -7.75
N THR A 34 -9.45 4.30 -6.75
CA THR A 34 -9.96 5.67 -6.80
C THR A 34 -9.56 6.40 -5.54
N ILE A 35 -9.47 7.73 -5.63
CA ILE A 35 -9.40 8.62 -4.48
C ILE A 35 -10.48 9.69 -4.62
N GLN A 36 -11.14 10.02 -3.52
CA GLN A 36 -12.18 11.04 -3.46
C GLN A 36 -11.91 12.03 -2.33
N PRO A 37 -12.48 13.25 -2.38
CA PRO A 37 -12.35 14.22 -1.30
C PRO A 37 -12.77 13.63 0.05
N TYR A 38 -11.92 13.85 1.04
CA TYR A 38 -12.15 13.41 2.42
C TYR A 38 -11.27 14.24 3.36
N ASP A 39 -11.79 14.61 4.54
CA ASP A 39 -11.01 15.39 5.52
C ASP A 39 -10.23 14.48 6.46
N GLY A 40 -9.21 13.83 5.92
CA GLY A 40 -8.34 12.85 6.55
C GLY A 40 -7.61 12.08 5.48
N TYR A 41 -6.96 10.98 5.84
CA TYR A 41 -6.41 10.03 4.88
C TYR A 41 -6.93 8.63 5.22
N ARG A 42 -7.89 8.16 4.45
CA ARG A 42 -8.56 6.86 4.64
C ARG A 42 -8.30 5.94 3.47
N ILE A 43 -8.13 4.67 3.76
CA ILE A 43 -7.92 3.65 2.73
C ILE A 43 -8.86 2.47 3.01
N SER A 44 -9.72 2.15 2.03
CA SER A 44 -10.54 0.94 1.98
C SER A 44 -9.99 0.05 0.87
N PHE A 45 -9.59 -1.17 1.19
CA PHE A 45 -9.01 -2.09 0.21
C PHE A 45 -9.73 -3.43 0.23
N VAL A 46 -10.01 -3.96 -0.97
CA VAL A 46 -10.46 -5.35 -1.19
C VAL A 46 -9.38 -6.09 -1.97
N SER A 47 -8.85 -7.15 -1.39
CA SER A 47 -7.96 -8.10 -2.06
C SER A 47 -8.73 -9.38 -2.36
N ILE A 48 -8.60 -9.90 -3.57
CA ILE A 48 -9.16 -11.19 -3.97
C ILE A 48 -8.01 -12.04 -4.48
N ASN A 49 -7.74 -13.13 -3.81
CA ASN A 49 -6.66 -14.04 -4.14
C ASN A 49 -7.21 -15.48 -4.27
N PRO A 50 -6.84 -16.23 -5.32
CA PRO A 50 -7.31 -17.61 -5.50
C PRO A 50 -6.76 -18.60 -4.47
N HIS A 51 -5.69 -18.23 -3.76
CA HIS A 51 -5.10 -19.12 -2.75
C HIS A 51 -6.07 -19.36 -1.58
N PRO A 52 -6.32 -20.64 -1.17
CA PRO A 52 -7.37 -20.99 -0.20
C PRO A 52 -7.18 -20.35 1.19
N LYS A 53 -5.94 -20.02 1.56
CA LYS A 53 -5.63 -19.36 2.84
C LYS A 53 -5.74 -17.84 2.77
N LEU A 54 -5.87 -17.25 1.59
CA LEU A 54 -5.98 -15.81 1.40
C LEU A 54 -7.41 -15.39 1.05
N GLY A 55 -8.01 -15.99 0.03
CA GLY A 55 -9.39 -15.72 -0.35
C GLY A 55 -9.65 -14.24 -0.61
N THR A 56 -10.85 -13.79 -0.21
CA THR A 56 -11.24 -12.39 -0.25
C THR A 56 -11.01 -11.75 1.12
N GLN A 57 -10.22 -10.69 1.14
CA GLN A 57 -9.94 -9.90 2.34
C GLN A 57 -10.37 -8.45 2.12
N TYR A 58 -10.91 -7.84 3.16
CA TYR A 58 -11.26 -6.42 3.21
C TYR A 58 -10.63 -5.78 4.45
N PHE A 59 -10.06 -4.60 4.25
CA PHE A 59 -9.57 -3.79 5.36
C PHE A 59 -9.84 -2.32 5.08
N ASP A 60 -10.29 -1.60 6.11
CA ASP A 60 -10.60 -0.18 6.07
C ASP A 60 -9.91 0.52 7.25
N ILE A 61 -9.22 1.61 6.97
CA ILE A 61 -8.44 2.29 7.98
C ILE A 61 -8.41 3.80 7.74
N GLU A 62 -8.67 4.57 8.80
CA GLU A 62 -8.26 5.97 8.89
C GLU A 62 -6.77 5.98 9.25
N LEU A 63 -5.94 6.55 8.37
CA LEU A 63 -4.49 6.51 8.50
C LEU A 63 -3.98 7.66 9.37
N THR A 64 -3.61 7.33 10.58
CA THR A 64 -2.92 8.20 11.54
C THR A 64 -1.54 7.59 11.86
N GLU A 65 -0.68 8.31 12.57
CA GLU A 65 0.58 7.73 13.06
C GLU A 65 0.32 6.49 13.92
N GLU A 66 -0.65 6.55 14.82
CA GLU A 66 -1.00 5.46 15.72
C GLU A 66 -1.53 4.24 14.96
N SER A 67 -2.54 4.43 14.09
CA SER A 67 -3.14 3.34 13.33
C SER A 67 -2.14 2.71 12.36
N PHE A 68 -1.26 3.52 11.74
CA PHE A 68 -0.21 3.01 10.88
C PHE A 68 0.76 2.10 11.63
N LEU A 69 1.27 2.55 12.78
CA LEU A 69 2.23 1.78 13.57
C LEU A 69 1.61 0.49 14.11
N LYS A 70 0.36 0.54 14.54
CA LYS A 70 -0.34 -0.60 15.11
C LYS A 70 -0.78 -1.62 14.08
N GLU A 71 -1.38 -1.15 12.97
CA GLU A 71 -2.13 -2.01 12.05
C GLU A 71 -1.38 -2.31 10.75
N ILE A 72 -0.45 -1.44 10.30
CA ILE A 72 0.12 -1.50 8.94
C ILE A 72 1.63 -1.76 8.95
N ALA A 73 2.39 -1.03 9.76
CA ALA A 73 3.85 -0.96 9.66
C ALA A 73 4.59 -2.31 9.75
N ARG A 74 3.97 -3.33 10.36
CA ARG A 74 4.55 -4.66 10.54
C ARG A 74 4.15 -5.67 9.46
N ALA A 75 3.28 -5.30 8.54
CA ALA A 75 2.80 -6.19 7.48
C ALA A 75 3.89 -6.42 6.43
N ARG A 76 4.27 -7.68 6.24
CA ARG A 76 5.28 -8.10 5.26
C ARG A 76 4.62 -8.38 3.91
N THR A 77 5.44 -8.30 2.84
CA THR A 77 5.04 -8.79 1.53
C THR A 77 4.79 -10.29 1.55
N VAL A 78 4.00 -10.77 0.61
CA VAL A 78 3.76 -12.20 0.43
C VAL A 78 4.48 -12.70 -0.83
N GLY A 79 4.90 -13.96 -0.80
CA GLY A 79 5.48 -14.65 -1.95
C GLY A 79 4.95 -16.07 -2.03
N PHE A 80 4.79 -16.57 -3.24
CA PHE A 80 4.43 -17.96 -3.48
C PHE A 80 5.66 -18.77 -3.80
N MET A 81 5.78 -19.97 -3.22
CA MET A 81 6.98 -20.82 -3.32
C MET A 81 7.41 -21.05 -4.77
N HIS A 82 6.47 -21.25 -5.69
CA HIS A 82 6.78 -21.45 -7.10
C HIS A 82 7.34 -20.20 -7.76
N GLU A 83 6.84 -18.99 -7.42
CA GLU A 83 7.33 -17.71 -7.93
C GLU A 83 8.73 -17.39 -7.37
N ILE A 84 8.95 -17.67 -6.07
CA ILE A 84 10.24 -17.45 -5.41
C ILE A 84 11.33 -18.26 -6.10
N LYS A 85 11.09 -19.54 -6.41
CA LYS A 85 12.05 -20.37 -7.14
C LYS A 85 12.40 -19.83 -8.53
N GLN A 86 11.39 -19.30 -9.25
CA GLN A 86 11.59 -18.68 -10.56
C GLN A 86 12.40 -17.39 -10.45
N LEU A 87 12.07 -16.52 -9.48
CA LEU A 87 12.81 -15.27 -9.24
C LEU A 87 14.28 -15.55 -8.87
N GLN A 88 14.53 -16.51 -8.00
CA GLN A 88 15.89 -16.90 -7.60
C GLN A 88 16.70 -17.47 -8.78
N ALA A 89 16.06 -18.25 -9.65
CA ALA A 89 16.70 -18.75 -10.87
C ALA A 89 17.11 -17.62 -11.84
N MET A 90 16.42 -16.45 -11.78
CA MET A 90 16.76 -15.24 -12.54
C MET A 90 17.71 -14.30 -11.77
N GLY A 91 18.21 -14.68 -10.61
CA GLY A 91 19.05 -13.84 -9.76
C GLY A 91 18.29 -12.70 -9.05
N LEU A 92 16.96 -12.79 -8.97
CA LEU A 92 16.08 -11.82 -8.31
C LEU A 92 15.61 -12.34 -6.95
N GLY A 93 15.13 -11.44 -6.08
CA GLY A 93 14.58 -11.79 -4.79
C GLY A 93 15.58 -12.40 -3.79
N LEU A 94 16.90 -12.22 -4.00
CA LEU A 94 17.97 -12.82 -3.19
C LEU A 94 17.98 -12.32 -1.73
N GLY A 95 17.37 -11.16 -1.45
CA GLY A 95 17.21 -10.61 -0.10
C GLY A 95 15.97 -11.13 0.65
N GLY A 96 15.16 -11.97 0.01
CA GLY A 96 13.97 -12.55 0.63
C GLY A 96 14.32 -13.52 1.76
N SER A 97 13.68 -13.36 2.91
CA SER A 97 13.81 -14.25 4.07
C SER A 97 12.45 -14.38 4.79
N ILE A 98 12.34 -15.33 5.69
CA ILE A 98 11.15 -15.47 6.55
C ILE A 98 10.90 -14.25 7.45
N GLU A 99 11.89 -13.39 7.63
CA GLU A 99 11.77 -12.16 8.41
C GLU A 99 11.03 -11.04 7.64
N ASN A 100 11.15 -11.03 6.30
CA ASN A 100 10.62 -9.95 5.47
C ASN A 100 9.58 -10.40 4.42
N VAL A 101 9.31 -11.70 4.30
CA VAL A 101 8.32 -12.26 3.36
C VAL A 101 7.46 -13.31 4.08
N VAL A 102 6.14 -13.27 3.87
CA VAL A 102 5.25 -14.37 4.20
C VAL A 102 5.17 -15.32 3.01
N ILE A 103 5.57 -16.56 3.21
CA ILE A 103 5.67 -17.56 2.13
C ILE A 103 4.46 -18.48 2.15
N PHE A 104 3.80 -18.60 0.99
CA PHE A 104 2.70 -19.53 0.75
C PHE A 104 3.15 -20.64 -0.20
N ASP A 105 2.69 -21.85 0.05
CA ASP A 105 2.74 -22.99 -0.86
C ASP A 105 1.31 -23.31 -1.30
N GLU A 106 1.05 -24.30 -2.12
CA GLU A 106 -0.25 -24.55 -2.78
C GLU A 106 -1.49 -24.40 -1.88
N ASP A 107 -1.45 -24.84 -0.65
CA ASP A 107 -2.56 -24.79 0.32
C ASP A 107 -2.14 -24.35 1.74
N LYS A 108 -0.86 -23.99 1.93
CA LYS A 108 -0.25 -23.78 3.25
C LYS A 108 0.43 -22.43 3.35
N VAL A 109 0.52 -21.96 4.58
CA VAL A 109 1.39 -20.85 4.98
C VAL A 109 2.66 -21.46 5.58
N LEU A 110 3.81 -21.19 5.00
CA LEU A 110 5.09 -21.75 5.45
C LEU A 110 5.79 -20.86 6.50
N THR A 111 5.37 -19.62 6.61
CA THR A 111 5.94 -18.64 7.53
C THR A 111 4.90 -18.22 8.56
N PRO A 112 5.22 -18.12 9.85
CA PRO A 112 4.29 -17.55 10.84
C PRO A 112 3.85 -16.14 10.44
N MET A 113 2.55 -15.90 10.42
CA MET A 113 1.96 -14.60 10.08
C MET A 113 1.96 -13.68 11.30
N ARG A 114 2.17 -12.38 11.06
CA ARG A 114 2.08 -11.32 12.08
C ARG A 114 0.65 -10.84 12.29
N PHE A 115 -0.19 -10.99 11.25
CA PHE A 115 -1.64 -10.72 11.24
C PHE A 115 -2.32 -11.81 10.44
N GLU A 116 -3.52 -12.21 10.79
CA GLU A 116 -4.30 -13.19 10.02
C GLU A 116 -4.57 -12.71 8.58
N ASP A 117 -4.68 -11.39 8.41
CA ASP A 117 -4.94 -10.68 7.17
C ASP A 117 -3.70 -9.90 6.67
N GLU A 118 -2.49 -10.43 6.88
CA GLU A 118 -1.22 -9.72 6.60
C GLU A 118 -1.11 -9.27 5.14
N LEU A 119 -1.67 -10.01 4.16
CA LEU A 119 -1.66 -9.62 2.75
C LEU A 119 -2.36 -8.28 2.51
N ILE A 120 -3.59 -8.11 3.01
CA ILE A 120 -4.36 -6.89 2.76
C ILE A 120 -3.74 -5.68 3.44
N ARG A 121 -3.16 -5.85 4.63
CA ARG A 121 -2.42 -4.81 5.35
C ARG A 121 -1.18 -4.38 4.58
N HIS A 122 -0.45 -5.35 4.00
CA HIS A 122 0.68 -5.03 3.12
C HIS A 122 0.23 -4.32 1.85
N LYS A 123 -0.91 -4.68 1.26
CA LYS A 123 -1.48 -3.96 0.11
C LYS A 123 -1.81 -2.50 0.43
N ILE A 124 -2.26 -2.22 1.64
CA ILE A 124 -2.45 -0.84 2.11
C ILE A 124 -1.11 -0.14 2.29
N LEU A 125 -0.09 -0.81 2.82
CA LEU A 125 1.27 -0.26 2.90
C LEU A 125 1.82 0.13 1.52
N ASP A 126 1.60 -0.72 0.51
CA ASP A 126 1.93 -0.42 -0.89
C ASP A 126 1.25 0.86 -1.38
N VAL A 127 -0.06 1.01 -1.14
CA VAL A 127 -0.82 2.22 -1.52
C VAL A 127 -0.26 3.47 -0.83
N VAL A 128 0.03 3.38 0.47
CA VAL A 128 0.63 4.49 1.24
C VAL A 128 1.96 4.89 0.63
N GLY A 129 2.85 3.93 0.35
CA GLY A 129 4.17 4.18 -0.22
C GLY A 129 4.10 4.78 -1.62
N ASP A 130 3.30 4.18 -2.50
CA ASP A 130 3.19 4.61 -3.91
C ASP A 130 2.57 6.00 -4.04
N LEU A 131 1.52 6.30 -3.27
CA LEU A 131 0.87 7.62 -3.31
C LEU A 131 1.68 8.70 -2.57
N TYR A 132 2.58 8.32 -1.65
CA TYR A 132 3.44 9.28 -0.96
C TYR A 132 4.44 9.99 -1.90
N LEU A 133 4.65 9.49 -3.11
CA LEU A 133 5.37 10.20 -4.17
C LEU A 133 4.76 11.57 -4.51
N LEU A 134 3.49 11.79 -4.18
CA LEU A 134 2.79 13.07 -4.31
C LEU A 134 2.98 13.99 -3.09
N GLY A 135 3.65 13.51 -2.05
CA GLY A 135 3.70 14.14 -0.72
C GLY A 135 2.53 13.71 0.16
N ALA A 136 2.28 14.47 1.23
CA ALA A 136 1.17 14.18 2.13
C ALA A 136 -0.18 14.50 1.47
N LEU A 137 -1.13 13.57 1.58
CA LEU A 137 -2.45 13.67 0.98
C LEU A 137 -3.56 13.71 2.03
N LYS A 138 -4.67 14.38 1.68
CA LYS A 138 -5.99 14.18 2.25
C LYS A 138 -6.93 13.64 1.17
N GLY A 139 -7.63 12.55 1.48
CA GLY A 139 -8.55 11.89 0.57
C GLY A 139 -8.91 10.49 1.07
N HIS A 140 -9.98 9.92 0.56
CA HIS A 140 -10.36 8.53 0.79
C HIS A 140 -10.01 7.68 -0.44
N VAL A 141 -9.05 6.79 -0.29
CA VAL A 141 -8.67 5.81 -1.32
C VAL A 141 -9.55 4.57 -1.18
N ILE A 142 -10.15 4.15 -2.29
CA ILE A 142 -10.90 2.90 -2.39
C ILE A 142 -10.26 2.05 -3.48
N ALA A 143 -9.81 0.85 -3.13
CA ALA A 143 -9.07 -0.02 -4.04
C ALA A 143 -9.63 -1.44 -4.04
N VAL A 144 -9.73 -2.02 -5.22
CA VAL A 144 -10.09 -3.43 -5.43
C VAL A 144 -9.07 -4.07 -6.33
N LYS A 145 -8.40 -5.12 -5.87
CA LYS A 145 -7.37 -5.87 -6.60
C LYS A 145 -6.24 -4.97 -7.16
N SER A 146 -5.99 -3.82 -6.51
CA SER A 146 -4.96 -2.87 -6.93
C SER A 146 -3.55 -3.38 -6.64
N GLY A 147 -2.58 -2.80 -7.31
CA GLY A 147 -1.16 -2.99 -7.12
C GLY A 147 -0.38 -1.79 -7.62
N HIS A 148 0.96 -1.85 -7.60
CA HIS A 148 1.84 -0.73 -7.91
C HIS A 148 1.54 -0.01 -9.24
N ALA A 149 1.17 -0.75 -10.30
CA ALA A 149 0.82 -0.15 -11.59
C ALA A 149 -0.41 0.76 -11.50
N PHE A 150 -1.47 0.31 -10.79
CA PHE A 150 -2.68 1.10 -10.56
C PHE A 150 -2.42 2.28 -9.63
N ASN A 151 -1.72 2.04 -8.52
CA ASN A 151 -1.36 3.07 -7.56
C ASN A 151 -0.54 4.19 -8.23
N SER A 152 0.48 3.81 -9.02
CA SER A 152 1.29 4.75 -9.79
C SER A 152 0.49 5.46 -10.89
N GLY A 153 -0.45 4.76 -11.53
CA GLY A 153 -1.38 5.34 -12.50
C GLY A 153 -2.24 6.45 -11.88
N LEU A 154 -2.78 6.18 -10.68
CA LEU A 154 -3.55 7.16 -9.91
C LEU A 154 -2.67 8.37 -9.51
N ALA A 155 -1.45 8.11 -9.02
CA ALA A 155 -0.50 9.16 -8.67
C ALA A 155 -0.19 10.06 -9.88
N LYS A 156 0.02 9.50 -11.07
CA LYS A 156 0.25 10.27 -12.31
C LYS A 156 -0.93 11.16 -12.66
N GLN A 157 -2.17 10.68 -12.53
CA GLN A 157 -3.37 11.49 -12.81
C GLN A 157 -3.48 12.68 -11.84
N ILE A 158 -3.26 12.44 -10.55
CA ILE A 158 -3.30 13.50 -9.52
C ILE A 158 -2.18 14.52 -9.81
N ARG A 159 -0.95 14.08 -10.10
CA ARG A 159 0.17 14.98 -10.38
C ARG A 159 -0.07 15.84 -11.62
N ALA A 160 -0.60 15.25 -12.68
CA ALA A 160 -0.95 15.99 -13.88
C ALA A 160 -2.01 17.07 -13.62
N TYR A 161 -2.94 16.82 -12.71
CA TYR A 161 -3.91 17.81 -12.29
C TYR A 161 -3.27 18.92 -11.44
N GLN A 162 -2.42 18.57 -10.47
CA GLN A 162 -1.70 19.55 -9.65
C GLN A 162 -0.90 20.54 -10.51
N LEU A 163 -0.15 20.05 -11.51
CA LEU A 163 0.64 20.90 -12.41
C LEU A 163 -0.23 21.91 -13.17
N LYS A 164 -1.40 21.49 -13.66
CA LYS A 164 -2.35 22.39 -14.34
C LYS A 164 -2.95 23.46 -13.42
N GLU A 165 -3.05 23.20 -12.14
CA GLU A 165 -3.52 24.18 -11.16
C GLU A 165 -2.40 25.15 -10.76
N GLU A 166 -1.14 24.71 -10.78
CA GLU A 166 0.04 25.55 -10.50
C GLU A 166 0.34 26.56 -11.65
N GLU A 167 -0.16 26.27 -12.88
CA GLU A 167 0.01 27.13 -14.06
C GLU A 167 -1.06 28.23 -14.20
N LYS A 168 -2.10 28.24 -13.36
CA LYS A 168 -3.20 29.23 -13.36
C LYS A 168 -2.93 30.38 -12.41
#